data_dc39e6db043dc5959b39e6ffa96af16d
#
_entry.id   dc39e6db043dc5959b39e6ffa96af16d
#
_cell.length_a   1.000
_cell.length_b   1.000
_cell.length_c   1.000
_cell.angle_alpha   90.00
_cell.angle_beta   90.00
_cell.angle_gamma   90.00
#
_symmetry.space_group_name_H-M   'P 1'
#
loop_
_entity.id
_entity.type
_entity.pdbx_description
1 polymer ?
#
loop_
_entity_poly.entity_id
_entity_poly.type
_entity_poly.pdbx_seq_one_letter_code
_entity_poly.pdbx_strand_id
1 'polypeptide(L)'
;KFRTRVGESLVTVEKHDTPLVEASTPSLEALKAYSMGWRVTASPGGDAVVLFFKHAIEIDPKFAIAYASLGLTYASTGETELGTENIRKAYELRNRASDNEKFFITAYYDGRATGNQKKAQQTCAAWAQAYPREWTPHAFLAGFIYPVLGEFEKSAEEAQKTIELAPDFGIGYAHLGYSSIGLNRLEAADNAVQKASERRIEIPLLALLRYDLAFLKGNIGDMQREVAAARGKSGVEELISDHQAFALAYSGHLQEATKMLRRASDLAQQTAHREKAAGFETRAALWEAFYGDKLAAKPAAMSALALAKNREVQYGAALALAIAGDSSQAQILTNDLESSFPEDTSVKFNYLPTVRAFLALNHGDPAKAIEILQIAIPYELGQPRSSQTGFFGALYPIYARGQAYLAARQGAAAAKEFQKILDHPGIMVGDPIGVLAHLQLGRAYAVQGNATKAKAAYQGFLALWKDADSDIPILKQAKAEYAKLQ
;
A
#
# COMPACT_ATOMS: atom_id res chain seq x y z
N LYS A 1 28.95 -26.66 16.11
CA LYS A 1 28.36 -27.69 17.04
C LYS A 1 26.91 -27.36 17.42
N PHE A 2 26.52 -26.09 17.61
CA PHE A 2 25.12 -25.73 17.91
C PHE A 2 24.22 -25.88 16.69
N ARG A 3 24.61 -25.33 15.53
CA ARG A 3 23.87 -25.42 14.25
C ARG A 3 23.65 -26.88 13.80
N THR A 4 24.65 -27.76 13.93
CA THR A 4 24.51 -29.19 13.64
C THR A 4 23.52 -29.90 14.55
N ARG A 5 23.36 -29.44 15.80
CA ARG A 5 22.34 -29.96 16.74
C ARG A 5 20.91 -29.51 16.41
N VAL A 6 20.75 -28.40 15.69
CA VAL A 6 19.45 -27.87 15.22
C VAL A 6 19.10 -28.42 13.83
N GLY A 7 19.88 -29.35 13.28
CA GLY A 7 19.56 -30.11 12.06
C GLY A 7 19.96 -29.43 10.75
N GLU A 8 20.85 -28.43 10.75
CA GLU A 8 21.50 -27.96 9.53
C GLU A 8 22.48 -29.03 9.01
N SER A 9 22.57 -29.24 7.69
CA SER A 9 23.51 -30.15 7.11
C SER A 9 24.94 -29.65 7.34
N LEU A 10 25.89 -30.59 7.55
CA LEU A 10 27.32 -30.25 7.69
C LEU A 10 27.84 -29.39 6.52
N VAL A 11 27.38 -29.67 5.30
CA VAL A 11 27.74 -28.91 4.09
C VAL A 11 27.23 -27.48 4.14
N THR A 12 26.02 -27.26 4.67
CA THR A 12 25.45 -25.93 4.85
C THR A 12 26.19 -25.17 5.95
N VAL A 13 26.54 -25.86 7.05
CA VAL A 13 27.30 -25.28 8.16
C VAL A 13 28.69 -24.85 7.70
N GLU A 14 29.43 -25.71 6.96
CA GLU A 14 30.76 -25.40 6.45
C GLU A 14 30.77 -24.30 5.39
N LYS A 15 29.76 -24.31 4.49
CA LYS A 15 29.65 -23.30 3.42
C LYS A 15 29.31 -21.90 3.94
N HIS A 16 28.63 -21.80 5.11
CA HIS A 16 28.13 -20.56 5.67
C HIS A 16 28.64 -20.29 7.10
N ASP A 17 29.71 -20.96 7.52
CA ASP A 17 30.33 -20.77 8.83
C ASP A 17 31.32 -19.59 8.81
N THR A 18 30.78 -18.38 8.61
CA THR A 18 31.57 -17.16 8.75
C THR A 18 31.72 -16.84 10.24
N PRO A 19 32.91 -16.60 10.75
CA PRO A 19 33.15 -16.21 12.13
C PRO A 19 32.29 -14.94 12.46
N LEU A 20 31.64 -14.92 13.61
CA LEU A 20 30.74 -13.84 14.03
C LEU A 20 31.41 -12.45 13.97
N VAL A 21 32.72 -12.43 14.21
CA VAL A 21 33.56 -11.20 14.16
C VAL A 21 33.73 -10.68 12.73
N GLU A 22 33.61 -11.53 11.71
CA GLU A 22 33.79 -11.16 10.29
C GLU A 22 32.45 -10.97 9.58
N ALA A 23 31.36 -11.49 10.16
CA ALA A 23 30.07 -11.59 9.47
C ALA A 23 29.21 -10.34 9.55
N SER A 24 29.16 -9.67 10.70
CA SER A 24 28.18 -8.57 10.93
C SER A 24 28.86 -7.30 11.46
N THR A 25 29.51 -7.40 12.61
CA THR A 25 30.26 -6.30 13.24
C THR A 25 31.34 -6.88 14.15
N PRO A 26 32.57 -6.29 14.19
CA PRO A 26 33.58 -6.65 15.16
C PRO A 26 33.27 -6.17 16.58
N SER A 27 32.26 -5.28 16.77
CA SER A 27 31.88 -4.70 18.07
C SER A 27 30.79 -5.49 18.72
N LEU A 28 31.10 -6.14 19.86
CA LEU A 28 30.11 -6.81 20.68
C LEU A 28 29.07 -5.81 21.25
N GLU A 29 29.46 -4.56 21.49
CA GLU A 29 28.61 -3.51 21.98
C GLU A 29 27.58 -3.08 20.91
N ALA A 30 28.03 -2.89 19.66
CA ALA A 30 27.14 -2.64 18.52
C ALA A 30 26.16 -3.79 18.31
N LEU A 31 26.62 -5.05 18.41
CA LEU A 31 25.76 -6.22 18.30
C LEU A 31 24.71 -6.30 19.41
N LYS A 32 25.09 -5.95 20.65
CA LYS A 32 24.13 -5.87 21.77
C LYS A 32 23.07 -4.80 21.54
N ALA A 33 23.47 -3.59 21.14
CA ALA A 33 22.53 -2.50 20.81
C ALA A 33 21.57 -2.95 19.70
N TYR A 34 22.07 -3.52 18.62
CA TYR A 34 21.27 -4.08 17.51
C TYR A 34 20.26 -5.15 17.99
N SER A 35 20.73 -6.10 18.79
CA SER A 35 19.87 -7.16 19.34
C SER A 35 18.78 -6.62 20.27
N MET A 36 19.07 -5.55 21.02
CA MET A 36 18.07 -4.87 21.86
C MET A 36 16.99 -4.21 20.99
N GLY A 37 17.37 -3.59 19.86
CA GLY A 37 16.41 -3.04 18.90
C GLY A 37 15.38 -4.08 18.46
N TRP A 38 15.82 -5.27 18.07
CA TRP A 38 14.91 -6.36 17.69
C TRP A 38 14.04 -6.90 18.82
N ARG A 39 14.50 -6.89 20.07
CA ARG A 39 13.68 -7.29 21.21
C ARG A 39 12.56 -6.28 21.48
N VAL A 40 12.82 -4.99 21.27
CA VAL A 40 11.85 -3.91 21.51
C VAL A 40 10.83 -3.80 20.38
N THR A 41 11.13 -4.26 19.16
CA THR A 41 10.15 -4.33 18.04
C THR A 41 8.92 -5.16 18.38
N ALA A 42 9.00 -6.07 19.34
CA ALA A 42 7.85 -6.81 19.85
C ALA A 42 6.93 -5.97 20.74
N SER A 43 7.31 -4.75 21.13
CA SER A 43 6.53 -3.83 21.95
C SER A 43 5.98 -2.67 21.13
N PRO A 44 4.76 -2.15 21.41
CA PRO A 44 4.22 -0.98 20.72
C PRO A 44 5.09 0.26 20.99
N GLY A 45 5.67 0.85 19.94
CA GLY A 45 6.44 2.09 20.03
C GLY A 45 7.68 2.08 19.13
N GLY A 46 7.50 2.32 17.79
CA GLY A 46 8.58 2.30 16.80
C GLY A 46 9.76 3.24 17.08
N ASP A 47 9.56 4.34 17.83
CA ASP A 47 10.60 5.32 18.11
C ASP A 47 11.75 4.77 18.96
N ALA A 48 11.44 3.91 19.94
CA ALA A 48 12.44 3.28 20.80
C ALA A 48 13.39 2.37 20.01
N VAL A 49 12.86 1.67 19.00
CA VAL A 49 13.62 0.77 18.11
C VAL A 49 14.65 1.56 17.29
N VAL A 50 14.26 2.73 16.77
CA VAL A 50 15.12 3.64 16.02
C VAL A 50 16.37 4.01 16.82
N LEU A 51 16.20 4.31 18.12
CA LEU A 51 17.33 4.69 18.99
C LEU A 51 18.36 3.57 19.13
N PHE A 52 17.93 2.32 19.26
CA PHE A 52 18.85 1.18 19.39
C PHE A 52 19.63 0.92 18.10
N PHE A 53 18.98 1.00 16.94
CA PHE A 53 19.70 0.82 15.67
C PHE A 53 20.63 1.98 15.38
N LYS A 54 20.25 3.23 15.68
CA LYS A 54 21.15 4.37 15.59
C LYS A 54 22.37 4.21 16.50
N HIS A 55 22.15 3.79 17.74
CA HIS A 55 23.26 3.56 18.67
C HIS A 55 24.20 2.46 18.19
N ALA A 56 23.67 1.37 17.61
CA ALA A 56 24.51 0.34 17.00
C ALA A 56 25.36 0.89 15.85
N ILE A 57 24.83 1.80 15.03
CA ILE A 57 25.51 2.46 13.92
C ILE A 57 26.55 3.48 14.44
N GLU A 58 26.26 4.20 15.52
CA GLU A 58 27.22 5.11 16.16
C GLU A 58 28.47 4.36 16.65
N ILE A 59 28.29 3.19 17.23
CA ILE A 59 29.39 2.33 17.70
C ILE A 59 30.17 1.73 16.53
N ASP A 60 29.49 1.22 15.51
CA ASP A 60 30.11 0.72 14.28
C ASP A 60 29.43 1.30 13.03
N PRO A 61 29.99 2.41 12.46
CA PRO A 61 29.47 3.03 11.24
C PRO A 61 29.53 2.16 9.97
N LYS A 62 30.07 0.95 10.07
CA LYS A 62 30.15 -0.01 8.95
C LYS A 62 29.23 -1.22 9.16
N PHE A 63 28.36 -1.18 10.16
CA PHE A 63 27.44 -2.27 10.50
C PHE A 63 26.24 -2.30 9.53
N ALA A 64 26.40 -2.97 8.37
CA ALA A 64 25.49 -2.96 7.24
C ALA A 64 24.04 -3.34 7.61
N ILE A 65 23.85 -4.44 8.38
CA ILE A 65 22.52 -4.91 8.73
C ILE A 65 21.79 -3.97 9.70
N ALA A 66 22.51 -3.18 10.51
CA ALA A 66 21.89 -2.19 11.38
C ALA A 66 21.28 -1.05 10.56
N TYR A 67 21.94 -0.60 9.50
CA TYR A 67 21.35 0.35 8.54
C TYR A 67 20.12 -0.23 7.85
N ALA A 68 20.15 -1.49 7.41
CA ALA A 68 19.01 -2.12 6.77
C ALA A 68 17.80 -2.22 7.70
N SER A 69 18.03 -2.58 8.98
CA SER A 69 16.99 -2.67 9.99
C SER A 69 16.42 -1.30 10.38
N LEU A 70 17.28 -0.28 10.46
CA LEU A 70 16.86 1.11 10.66
C LEU A 70 16.00 1.59 9.48
N GLY A 71 16.43 1.28 8.25
CA GLY A 71 15.67 1.58 7.03
C GLY A 71 14.30 0.91 7.00
N LEU A 72 14.22 -0.37 7.42
CA LEU A 72 12.95 -1.09 7.56
C LEU A 72 12.03 -0.42 8.58
N THR A 73 12.58 -0.01 9.73
CA THR A 73 11.82 0.65 10.79
C THR A 73 11.25 1.98 10.30
N TYR A 74 12.05 2.85 9.69
CA TYR A 74 11.58 4.11 9.13
C TYR A 74 10.49 3.91 8.06
N ALA A 75 10.69 2.98 7.14
CA ALA A 75 9.69 2.68 6.11
C ALA A 75 8.37 2.16 6.71
N SER A 76 8.42 1.42 7.83
CA SER A 76 7.22 0.91 8.51
C SER A 76 6.46 1.99 9.27
N THR A 77 7.11 3.10 9.65
CA THR A 77 6.49 4.25 10.31
C THR A 77 6.07 5.36 9.34
N GLY A 78 6.26 5.16 8.01
CA GLY A 78 5.86 6.11 6.98
C GLY A 78 6.95 7.11 6.55
N GLU A 79 8.16 7.02 7.13
CA GLU A 79 9.32 7.84 6.77
C GLU A 79 10.12 7.14 5.65
N THR A 80 9.59 7.20 4.43
CA THR A 80 10.08 6.38 3.30
C THR A 80 11.41 6.89 2.74
N GLU A 81 11.67 8.20 2.78
CA GLU A 81 12.95 8.78 2.34
C GLU A 81 14.08 8.36 3.26
N LEU A 82 13.90 8.51 4.59
CA LEU A 82 14.86 8.04 5.59
C LEU A 82 15.07 6.52 5.50
N GLY A 83 13.98 5.78 5.25
CA GLY A 83 14.05 4.34 4.99
C GLY A 83 14.93 4.01 3.79
N THR A 84 14.72 4.70 2.68
CA THR A 84 15.46 4.52 1.43
C THR A 84 16.95 4.91 1.57
N GLU A 85 17.25 6.01 2.26
CA GLU A 85 18.62 6.43 2.54
C GLU A 85 19.40 5.36 3.31
N ASN A 86 18.81 4.86 4.39
CA ASN A 86 19.45 3.85 5.23
C ASN A 86 19.64 2.53 4.48
N ILE A 87 18.67 2.08 3.68
CA ILE A 87 18.85 0.84 2.90
C ILE A 87 19.89 0.99 1.78
N ARG A 88 20.02 2.17 1.15
CA ARG A 88 21.12 2.45 0.21
C ARG A 88 22.46 2.34 0.90
N LYS A 89 22.59 2.90 2.11
CA LYS A 89 23.81 2.79 2.90
C LYS A 89 24.13 1.34 3.27
N ALA A 90 23.14 0.58 3.68
CA ALA A 90 23.30 -0.86 3.93
C ALA A 90 23.79 -1.60 2.68
N TYR A 91 23.24 -1.28 1.50
CA TYR A 91 23.62 -1.91 0.24
C TYR A 91 25.05 -1.57 -0.18
N GLU A 92 25.53 -0.35 0.04
CA GLU A 92 26.93 0.04 -0.16
C GLU A 92 27.88 -0.80 0.72
N LEU A 93 27.47 -1.07 1.96
CA LEU A 93 28.27 -1.79 2.96
C LEU A 93 28.09 -3.32 2.92
N ARG A 94 27.20 -3.85 2.05
CA ARG A 94 26.77 -5.26 2.06
C ARG A 94 27.90 -6.30 1.98
N ASN A 95 29.03 -5.94 1.37
CA ASN A 95 30.19 -6.86 1.28
C ASN A 95 30.82 -7.19 2.63
N ARG A 96 30.45 -6.43 3.69
CA ARG A 96 30.87 -6.67 5.07
C ARG A 96 29.87 -7.53 5.86
N ALA A 97 28.73 -7.81 5.29
CA ALA A 97 27.67 -8.61 5.90
C ALA A 97 27.83 -10.10 5.59
N SER A 98 27.26 -10.97 6.43
CA SER A 98 27.16 -12.39 6.14
C SER A 98 26.33 -12.64 4.88
N ASP A 99 26.43 -13.82 4.28
CA ASP A 99 25.68 -14.12 3.05
C ASP A 99 24.16 -14.05 3.27
N ASN A 100 23.67 -14.47 4.43
CA ASN A 100 22.25 -14.32 4.79
C ASN A 100 21.83 -12.85 4.87
N GLU A 101 22.65 -12.01 5.53
CA GLU A 101 22.38 -10.56 5.61
C GLU A 101 22.52 -9.87 4.25
N LYS A 102 23.41 -10.31 3.38
CA LYS A 102 23.50 -9.80 1.99
C LYS A 102 22.22 -10.04 1.22
N PHE A 103 21.60 -11.21 1.36
CA PHE A 103 20.29 -11.47 0.76
C PHE A 103 19.23 -10.53 1.29
N PHE A 104 19.13 -10.36 2.61
CA PHE A 104 18.20 -9.41 3.23
C PHE A 104 18.38 -7.99 2.68
N ILE A 105 19.64 -7.49 2.74
CA ILE A 105 19.97 -6.13 2.29
C ILE A 105 19.64 -5.95 0.81
N THR A 106 19.99 -6.93 -0.03
CA THR A 106 19.77 -6.86 -1.49
C THR A 106 18.28 -6.92 -1.82
N ALA A 107 17.53 -7.87 -1.24
CA ALA A 107 16.10 -7.98 -1.46
C ALA A 107 15.35 -6.71 -1.05
N TYR A 108 15.74 -6.14 0.10
CA TYR A 108 15.14 -4.92 0.61
C TYR A 108 15.51 -3.69 -0.23
N TYR A 109 16.76 -3.60 -0.69
CA TYR A 109 17.21 -2.56 -1.62
C TYR A 109 16.46 -2.62 -2.95
N ASP A 110 16.39 -3.80 -3.58
CA ASP A 110 15.69 -3.97 -4.85
C ASP A 110 14.20 -3.64 -4.72
N GLY A 111 13.54 -4.12 -3.64
CA GLY A 111 12.10 -3.92 -3.44
C GLY A 111 11.71 -2.51 -2.97
N ARG A 112 12.61 -1.77 -2.30
CA ARG A 112 12.28 -0.50 -1.66
C ARG A 112 13.03 0.70 -2.22
N ALA A 113 14.37 0.59 -2.39
CA ALA A 113 15.15 1.70 -2.86
C ALA A 113 15.07 1.87 -4.39
N THR A 114 15.06 0.77 -5.15
CA THR A 114 14.85 0.80 -6.61
C THR A 114 13.39 0.56 -7.00
N GLY A 115 12.61 -0.10 -6.14
CA GLY A 115 11.22 -0.49 -6.42
C GLY A 115 11.08 -1.60 -7.46
N ASN A 116 12.19 -2.25 -7.84
CA ASN A 116 12.19 -3.33 -8.83
C ASN A 116 11.74 -4.65 -8.21
N GLN A 117 10.42 -4.89 -8.21
CA GLN A 117 9.83 -6.06 -7.56
C GLN A 117 10.26 -7.38 -8.19
N LYS A 118 10.59 -7.41 -9.48
CA LYS A 118 11.08 -8.63 -10.14
C LYS A 118 12.50 -9.00 -9.67
N LYS A 119 13.40 -8.03 -9.51
CA LYS A 119 14.72 -8.28 -8.91
C LYS A 119 14.59 -8.74 -7.47
N ALA A 120 13.76 -8.05 -6.67
CA ALA A 120 13.50 -8.44 -5.28
C ALA A 120 12.95 -9.87 -5.18
N GLN A 121 12.01 -10.25 -6.06
CA GLN A 121 11.48 -11.62 -6.16
C GLN A 121 12.58 -12.64 -6.42
N GLN A 122 13.46 -12.38 -7.40
CA GLN A 122 14.58 -13.27 -7.75
C GLN A 122 15.55 -13.43 -6.57
N THR A 123 15.87 -12.33 -5.91
CA THR A 123 16.75 -12.33 -4.72
C THR A 123 16.12 -13.15 -3.59
N CYS A 124 14.84 -12.97 -3.28
CA CYS A 124 14.14 -13.73 -2.25
C CYS A 124 14.04 -15.23 -2.60
N ALA A 125 13.79 -15.58 -3.86
CA ALA A 125 13.74 -16.96 -4.30
C ALA A 125 15.11 -17.65 -4.13
N ALA A 126 16.20 -16.99 -4.51
CA ALA A 126 17.55 -17.49 -4.31
C ALA A 126 17.90 -17.61 -2.81
N TRP A 127 17.43 -16.66 -2.00
CA TRP A 127 17.61 -16.67 -0.55
C TRP A 127 16.89 -17.86 0.09
N ALA A 128 15.61 -18.07 -0.22
CA ALA A 128 14.84 -19.22 0.29
C ALA A 128 15.45 -20.56 -0.12
N GLN A 129 16.02 -20.65 -1.33
CA GLN A 129 16.73 -21.85 -1.78
C GLN A 129 18.03 -22.09 -1.02
N ALA A 130 18.80 -21.02 -0.75
CA ALA A 130 20.08 -21.11 -0.03
C ALA A 130 19.88 -21.40 1.47
N TYR A 131 18.79 -20.88 2.05
CA TYR A 131 18.46 -20.98 3.47
C TYR A 131 17.01 -21.48 3.69
N PRO A 132 16.72 -22.78 3.48
CA PRO A 132 15.35 -23.32 3.47
C PRO A 132 14.58 -23.20 4.79
N ARG A 133 15.28 -22.89 5.90
CA ARG A 133 14.66 -22.70 7.23
C ARG A 133 14.53 -21.23 7.62
N GLU A 134 14.99 -20.32 6.74
CA GLU A 134 14.84 -18.88 6.95
C GLU A 134 13.45 -18.45 6.52
N TRP A 135 12.68 -17.88 7.44
CA TRP A 135 11.32 -17.43 7.17
C TRP A 135 11.25 -16.06 6.48
N THR A 136 12.31 -15.25 6.60
CA THR A 136 12.30 -13.84 6.16
C THR A 136 12.08 -13.67 4.65
N PRO A 137 12.70 -14.48 3.73
CA PRO A 137 12.40 -14.35 2.30
C PRO A 137 10.95 -14.65 1.97
N HIS A 138 10.33 -15.61 2.67
CA HIS A 138 8.92 -15.94 2.50
C HIS A 138 8.01 -14.77 2.97
N ALA A 139 8.33 -14.14 4.10
CA ALA A 139 7.61 -12.96 4.58
C ALA A 139 7.74 -11.77 3.61
N PHE A 140 8.91 -11.59 2.99
CA PHE A 140 9.11 -10.53 1.99
C PHE A 140 8.30 -10.80 0.72
N LEU A 141 8.33 -12.03 0.21
CA LEU A 141 7.51 -12.44 -0.93
C LEU A 141 6.02 -12.23 -0.65
N ALA A 142 5.54 -12.67 0.52
CA ALA A 142 4.15 -12.58 0.91
C ALA A 142 3.64 -11.15 1.10
N GLY A 143 4.38 -10.31 1.83
CA GLY A 143 3.88 -8.99 2.22
C GLY A 143 4.35 -7.86 1.32
N PHE A 144 5.47 -8.04 0.61
CA PHE A 144 6.15 -6.92 -0.02
C PHE A 144 6.27 -7.02 -1.53
N ILE A 145 6.24 -8.20 -2.08
CA ILE A 145 6.55 -8.41 -3.50
C ILE A 145 5.32 -8.88 -4.27
N TYR A 146 4.74 -10.02 -3.92
CA TYR A 146 3.61 -10.59 -4.66
C TYR A 146 2.35 -9.72 -4.67
N PRO A 147 1.96 -9.03 -3.56
CA PRO A 147 0.82 -8.12 -3.61
C PRO A 147 1.00 -6.98 -4.61
N VAL A 148 2.22 -6.42 -4.75
CA VAL A 148 2.52 -5.37 -5.74
C VAL A 148 2.44 -5.91 -7.18
N LEU A 149 2.80 -7.18 -7.36
CA LEU A 149 2.71 -7.87 -8.66
C LEU A 149 1.28 -8.37 -8.99
N GLY A 150 0.33 -8.28 -8.04
CA GLY A 150 -1.02 -8.83 -8.18
C GLY A 150 -1.10 -10.35 -8.06
N GLU A 151 -0.05 -10.99 -7.52
CA GLU A 151 0.09 -12.45 -7.41
C GLU A 151 -0.37 -12.95 -6.02
N PHE A 152 -1.65 -12.68 -5.65
CA PHE A 152 -2.17 -12.95 -4.30
C PHE A 152 -2.19 -14.44 -3.91
N GLU A 153 -2.35 -15.38 -4.85
CA GLU A 153 -2.24 -16.82 -4.56
C GLU A 153 -0.83 -17.15 -4.04
N LYS A 154 0.21 -16.71 -4.76
CA LYS A 154 1.59 -16.92 -4.34
C LYS A 154 1.90 -16.19 -3.03
N SER A 155 1.31 -15.01 -2.84
CA SER A 155 1.42 -14.28 -1.59
C SER A 155 0.87 -15.10 -0.41
N ALA A 156 -0.29 -15.73 -0.56
CA ALA A 156 -0.89 -16.58 0.46
C ALA A 156 -0.05 -17.84 0.74
N GLU A 157 0.50 -18.49 -0.30
CA GLU A 157 1.40 -19.64 -0.16
C GLU A 157 2.67 -19.28 0.64
N GLU A 158 3.28 -18.15 0.34
CA GLU A 158 4.48 -17.69 1.03
C GLU A 158 4.19 -17.21 2.47
N ALA A 159 3.00 -16.63 2.72
CA ALA A 159 2.55 -16.31 4.06
C ALA A 159 2.35 -17.57 4.90
N GLN A 160 1.79 -18.63 4.32
CA GLN A 160 1.63 -19.91 4.98
C GLN A 160 2.98 -20.54 5.35
N LYS A 161 3.97 -20.52 4.45
CA LYS A 161 5.35 -20.95 4.74
C LYS A 161 6.00 -20.12 5.85
N THR A 162 5.74 -18.81 5.86
CA THR A 162 6.21 -17.92 6.94
C THR A 162 5.67 -18.39 8.30
N ILE A 163 4.37 -18.70 8.38
CA ILE A 163 3.73 -19.20 9.61
C ILE A 163 4.29 -20.57 10.01
N GLU A 164 4.55 -21.48 9.07
CA GLU A 164 5.11 -22.79 9.34
C GLU A 164 6.52 -22.71 9.93
N LEU A 165 7.36 -21.80 9.41
CA LEU A 165 8.74 -21.62 9.85
C LEU A 165 8.84 -20.74 11.11
N ALA A 166 7.94 -19.78 11.30
CA ALA A 166 7.92 -18.83 12.41
C ALA A 166 6.49 -18.63 12.93
N PRO A 167 5.93 -19.62 13.65
CA PRO A 167 4.51 -19.62 14.03
C PRO A 167 4.12 -18.52 15.05
N ASP A 168 5.07 -17.89 15.70
CA ASP A 168 4.83 -16.77 16.60
C ASP A 168 5.03 -15.39 15.94
N PHE A 169 5.37 -15.37 14.64
CA PHE A 169 5.54 -14.15 13.87
C PHE A 169 4.20 -13.66 13.32
N GLY A 170 3.55 -12.75 14.05
CA GLY A 170 2.18 -12.28 13.78
C GLY A 170 1.96 -11.67 12.40
N ILE A 171 3.02 -11.10 11.78
CA ILE A 171 2.94 -10.52 10.44
C ILE A 171 2.63 -11.59 9.38
N GLY A 172 3.07 -12.85 9.58
CA GLY A 172 2.72 -13.96 8.68
C GLY A 172 1.22 -14.18 8.58
N TYR A 173 0.50 -14.13 9.71
CA TYR A 173 -0.98 -14.26 9.74
C TYR A 173 -1.65 -13.06 9.08
N ALA A 174 -1.14 -11.85 9.31
CA ALA A 174 -1.67 -10.66 8.65
C ALA A 174 -1.48 -10.72 7.13
N HIS A 175 -0.32 -11.14 6.65
CA HIS A 175 -0.07 -11.32 5.21
C HIS A 175 -1.01 -12.38 4.62
N LEU A 176 -1.21 -13.52 5.30
CA LEU A 176 -2.17 -14.55 4.86
C LEU A 176 -3.59 -13.99 4.78
N GLY A 177 -4.00 -13.21 5.79
CA GLY A 177 -5.30 -12.56 5.82
C GLY A 177 -5.49 -11.56 4.67
N TYR A 178 -4.53 -10.65 4.45
CA TYR A 178 -4.61 -9.67 3.36
C TYR A 178 -4.54 -10.32 1.98
N SER A 179 -3.74 -11.36 1.80
CA SER A 179 -3.72 -12.12 0.54
C SER A 179 -5.07 -12.79 0.29
N SER A 180 -5.70 -13.33 1.34
CA SER A 180 -7.02 -13.95 1.26
C SER A 180 -8.11 -12.93 0.94
N ILE A 181 -8.05 -11.70 1.51
CA ILE A 181 -8.92 -10.59 1.14
C ILE A 181 -8.74 -10.23 -0.35
N GLY A 182 -7.50 -10.10 -0.83
CA GLY A 182 -7.21 -9.82 -2.24
C GLY A 182 -7.78 -10.86 -3.21
N LEU A 183 -7.96 -12.09 -2.74
CA LEU A 183 -8.60 -13.21 -3.45
C LEU A 183 -10.12 -13.29 -3.21
N ASN A 184 -10.72 -12.34 -2.51
CA ASN A 184 -12.12 -12.37 -2.07
C ASN A 184 -12.49 -13.61 -1.20
N ARG A 185 -11.50 -14.18 -0.49
CA ARG A 185 -11.67 -15.35 0.41
C ARG A 185 -11.79 -14.87 1.86
N LEU A 186 -12.89 -14.17 2.18
CA LEU A 186 -13.06 -13.53 3.48
C LEU A 186 -13.03 -14.54 4.65
N GLU A 187 -13.56 -15.73 4.46
CA GLU A 187 -13.55 -16.82 5.46
C GLU A 187 -12.10 -17.30 5.74
N ALA A 188 -11.26 -17.40 4.70
CA ALA A 188 -9.86 -17.75 4.89
C ALA A 188 -9.09 -16.66 5.64
N ALA A 189 -9.44 -15.39 5.41
CA ALA A 189 -8.88 -14.28 6.16
C ALA A 189 -9.32 -14.29 7.64
N ASP A 190 -10.60 -14.61 7.94
CA ASP A 190 -11.06 -14.81 9.33
C ASP A 190 -10.29 -15.96 10.01
N ASN A 191 -10.08 -17.07 9.32
CA ASN A 191 -9.32 -18.19 9.87
C ASN A 191 -7.86 -17.80 10.20
N ALA A 192 -7.24 -16.96 9.38
CA ALA A 192 -5.89 -16.44 9.68
C ALA A 192 -5.89 -15.60 10.97
N VAL A 193 -6.86 -14.70 11.13
CA VAL A 193 -7.05 -13.88 12.35
C VAL A 193 -7.32 -14.77 13.55
N GLN A 194 -8.20 -15.75 13.43
CA GLN A 194 -8.53 -16.68 14.51
C GLN A 194 -7.29 -17.45 14.99
N LYS A 195 -6.52 -18.04 14.07
CA LYS A 195 -5.27 -18.75 14.39
C LYS A 195 -4.26 -17.88 15.13
N ALA A 196 -4.12 -16.60 14.75
CA ALA A 196 -3.28 -15.65 15.46
C ALA A 196 -3.80 -15.42 16.89
N SER A 197 -5.12 -15.25 17.05
CA SER A 197 -5.77 -15.03 18.34
C SER A 197 -5.64 -16.23 19.28
N GLU A 198 -5.76 -17.46 18.79
CA GLU A 198 -5.55 -18.72 19.53
C GLU A 198 -4.14 -18.78 20.12
N ARG A 199 -3.17 -18.19 19.41
CA ARG A 199 -1.77 -18.06 19.88
C ARG A 199 -1.52 -16.80 20.72
N ARG A 200 -2.56 -15.99 20.98
CA ARG A 200 -2.48 -14.71 21.71
C ARG A 200 -1.55 -13.70 21.05
N ILE A 201 -1.49 -13.73 19.72
CA ILE A 201 -0.68 -12.80 18.93
C ILE A 201 -1.54 -11.57 18.64
N GLU A 202 -1.12 -10.42 19.14
CA GLU A 202 -1.75 -9.12 18.92
C GLU A 202 -0.73 -8.14 18.36
N ILE A 203 -0.94 -7.70 17.11
CA ILE A 203 -0.13 -6.67 16.44
C ILE A 203 -1.06 -5.66 15.75
N PRO A 204 -0.60 -4.41 15.53
CA PRO A 204 -1.42 -3.37 14.88
C PRO A 204 -2.03 -3.82 13.54
N LEU A 205 -1.28 -4.55 12.73
CA LEU A 205 -1.73 -4.99 11.42
C LEU A 205 -2.86 -6.03 11.48
N LEU A 206 -2.94 -6.85 12.55
CA LEU A 206 -4.07 -7.78 12.75
C LEU A 206 -5.34 -7.03 13.19
N ALA A 207 -5.20 -5.98 14.01
CA ALA A 207 -6.34 -5.13 14.37
C ALA A 207 -6.91 -4.45 13.12
N LEU A 208 -6.04 -3.94 12.27
CA LEU A 208 -6.42 -3.34 10.99
C LEU A 208 -7.11 -4.35 10.07
N LEU A 209 -6.56 -5.56 9.95
CA LEU A 209 -7.17 -6.65 9.16
C LEU A 209 -8.59 -6.99 9.64
N ARG A 210 -8.84 -7.04 10.96
CA ARG A 210 -10.19 -7.24 11.51
C ARG A 210 -11.14 -6.11 11.13
N TYR A 211 -10.68 -4.87 11.18
CA TYR A 211 -11.47 -3.71 10.74
C TYR A 211 -11.84 -3.80 9.26
N ASP A 212 -10.87 -4.11 8.39
CA ASP A 212 -11.07 -4.23 6.95
C ASP A 212 -12.01 -5.40 6.58
N LEU A 213 -11.88 -6.53 7.27
CA LEU A 213 -12.80 -7.66 7.13
C LEU A 213 -14.23 -7.27 7.52
N ALA A 214 -14.40 -6.53 8.63
CA ALA A 214 -15.69 -6.04 9.06
C ALA A 214 -16.30 -5.08 8.04
N PHE A 215 -15.50 -4.19 7.45
CA PHE A 215 -15.91 -3.28 6.38
C PHE A 215 -16.39 -4.07 5.15
N LEU A 216 -15.59 -5.02 4.66
CA LEU A 216 -15.93 -5.84 3.47
C LEU A 216 -17.19 -6.69 3.67
N LYS A 217 -17.48 -7.09 4.91
CA LYS A 217 -18.70 -7.81 5.29
C LYS A 217 -19.90 -6.90 5.56
N GLY A 218 -19.71 -5.58 5.54
CA GLY A 218 -20.73 -4.59 5.92
C GLY A 218 -21.11 -4.65 7.41
N ASN A 219 -20.24 -5.17 8.27
CA ASN A 219 -20.51 -5.32 9.71
C ASN A 219 -20.07 -4.07 10.48
N ILE A 220 -20.94 -3.07 10.54
CA ILE A 220 -20.67 -1.80 11.22
C ILE A 220 -20.38 -2.00 12.72
N GLY A 221 -21.03 -2.97 13.38
CA GLY A 221 -20.80 -3.26 14.80
C GLY A 221 -19.37 -3.73 15.08
N ASP A 222 -18.83 -4.58 14.24
CA ASP A 222 -17.44 -5.04 14.34
C ASP A 222 -16.44 -3.92 14.05
N MET A 223 -16.71 -3.09 13.02
CA MET A 223 -15.89 -1.89 12.75
C MET A 223 -15.82 -0.99 13.99
N GLN A 224 -16.97 -0.70 14.62
CA GLN A 224 -17.02 0.15 15.82
C GLN A 224 -16.29 -0.47 17.00
N ARG A 225 -16.32 -1.80 17.16
CA ARG A 225 -15.56 -2.50 18.20
C ARG A 225 -14.05 -2.35 18.01
N GLU A 226 -13.54 -2.50 16.78
CA GLU A 226 -12.12 -2.30 16.50
C GLU A 226 -11.69 -0.84 16.73
N VAL A 227 -12.51 0.15 16.34
CA VAL A 227 -12.28 1.57 16.64
C VAL A 227 -12.19 1.81 18.16
N ALA A 228 -13.13 1.25 18.92
CA ALA A 228 -13.13 1.40 20.38
C ALA A 228 -11.93 0.71 21.03
N ALA A 229 -11.55 -0.47 20.54
CA ALA A 229 -10.41 -1.24 21.03
C ALA A 229 -9.04 -0.59 20.69
N ALA A 230 -8.98 0.24 19.66
CA ALA A 230 -7.77 0.96 19.23
C ALA A 230 -7.47 2.19 20.07
N ARG A 231 -8.49 2.78 20.73
CA ARG A 231 -8.35 4.06 21.46
C ARG A 231 -7.24 4.01 22.51
N GLY A 232 -6.36 5.01 22.46
CA GLY A 232 -5.23 5.15 23.37
C GLY A 232 -4.07 4.17 23.12
N LYS A 233 -4.18 3.30 22.09
CA LYS A 233 -3.10 2.39 21.71
C LYS A 233 -2.25 3.02 20.60
N SER A 234 -1.07 3.50 20.97
CA SER A 234 -0.12 4.09 20.02
C SER A 234 0.16 3.14 18.84
N GLY A 235 0.16 3.66 17.62
CA GLY A 235 0.38 2.91 16.38
C GLY A 235 -0.83 2.11 15.89
N VAL A 236 -1.82 1.80 16.74
CA VAL A 236 -3.06 1.11 16.35
C VAL A 236 -4.16 2.14 16.04
N GLU A 237 -4.36 3.12 16.94
CA GLU A 237 -5.42 4.13 16.81
C GLU A 237 -5.28 4.92 15.52
N GLU A 238 -4.06 5.29 15.14
CA GLU A 238 -3.80 5.99 13.88
C GLU A 238 -4.18 5.16 12.65
N LEU A 239 -3.77 3.88 12.62
CA LEU A 239 -4.07 2.98 11.51
C LEU A 239 -5.57 2.78 11.33
N ILE A 240 -6.29 2.53 12.42
CA ILE A 240 -7.75 2.35 12.40
C ILE A 240 -8.44 3.65 12.02
N SER A 241 -7.98 4.81 12.49
CA SER A 241 -8.56 6.11 12.13
C SER A 241 -8.38 6.44 10.66
N ASP A 242 -7.23 6.08 10.06
CA ASP A 242 -6.99 6.23 8.63
C ASP A 242 -7.97 5.39 7.81
N HIS A 243 -8.15 4.10 8.16
CA HIS A 243 -9.11 3.23 7.47
C HIS A 243 -10.57 3.63 7.73
N GLN A 244 -10.87 4.19 8.89
CA GLN A 244 -12.18 4.80 9.15
C GLN A 244 -12.44 5.99 8.22
N ALA A 245 -11.42 6.83 7.95
CA ALA A 245 -11.56 7.92 6.98
C ALA A 245 -11.83 7.40 5.55
N PHE A 246 -11.18 6.29 5.14
CA PHE A 246 -11.50 5.61 3.89
C PHE A 246 -12.97 5.12 3.84
N ALA A 247 -13.44 4.46 4.88
CA ALA A 247 -14.82 3.98 4.96
C ALA A 247 -15.85 5.13 4.90
N LEU A 248 -15.55 6.25 5.55
CA LEU A 248 -16.35 7.47 5.48
C LEU A 248 -16.37 8.07 4.07
N ALA A 249 -15.20 8.19 3.43
CA ALA A 249 -15.10 8.67 2.06
C ALA A 249 -15.87 7.74 1.09
N TYR A 250 -15.70 6.41 1.23
CA TYR A 250 -16.44 5.42 0.45
C TYR A 250 -17.96 5.58 0.57
N SER A 251 -18.45 5.94 1.77
CA SER A 251 -19.88 6.16 2.05
C SER A 251 -20.36 7.57 1.67
N GLY A 252 -19.47 8.42 1.14
CA GLY A 252 -19.79 9.80 0.74
C GLY A 252 -19.81 10.81 1.88
N HIS A 253 -19.31 10.49 3.07
CA HIS A 253 -19.11 11.43 4.18
C HIS A 253 -17.74 12.11 4.04
N LEU A 254 -17.56 12.86 2.94
CA LEU A 254 -16.27 13.43 2.56
C LEU A 254 -15.80 14.50 3.55
N GLN A 255 -16.72 15.31 4.07
CA GLN A 255 -16.38 16.38 5.03
C GLN A 255 -15.80 15.79 6.33
N GLU A 256 -16.41 14.73 6.86
CA GLU A 256 -15.91 14.05 8.05
C GLU A 256 -14.59 13.34 7.77
N ALA A 257 -14.50 12.63 6.64
CA ALA A 257 -13.28 11.93 6.22
C ALA A 257 -12.09 12.89 6.08
N THR A 258 -12.24 14.00 5.37
CA THR A 258 -11.17 15.00 5.20
C THR A 258 -10.80 15.70 6.50
N LYS A 259 -11.79 15.95 7.39
CA LYS A 259 -11.52 16.49 8.74
C LYS A 259 -10.67 15.53 9.56
N MET A 260 -10.93 14.22 9.49
CA MET A 260 -10.11 13.21 10.15
C MET A 260 -8.67 13.21 9.60
N LEU A 261 -8.50 13.23 8.28
CA LEU A 261 -7.17 13.27 7.65
C LEU A 261 -6.39 14.54 8.01
N ARG A 262 -7.03 15.70 8.01
CA ARG A 262 -6.39 16.98 8.42
C ARG A 262 -5.91 16.92 9.87
N ARG A 263 -6.75 16.42 10.78
CA ARG A 263 -6.36 16.23 12.17
C ARG A 263 -5.16 15.25 12.30
N ALA A 264 -5.17 14.16 11.55
CA ALA A 264 -4.05 13.22 11.51
C ALA A 264 -2.78 13.86 10.95
N SER A 265 -2.91 14.70 9.91
CA SER A 265 -1.81 15.49 9.33
C SER A 265 -1.21 16.45 10.37
N ASP A 266 -2.03 17.20 11.09
CA ASP A 266 -1.59 18.12 12.15
C ASP A 266 -0.82 17.40 13.25
N LEU A 267 -1.35 16.26 13.72
CA LEU A 267 -0.69 15.43 14.73
C LEU A 267 0.66 14.88 14.24
N ALA A 268 0.72 14.39 13.01
CA ALA A 268 1.95 13.89 12.42
C ALA A 268 3.00 15.03 12.29
N GLN A 269 2.60 16.24 11.92
CA GLN A 269 3.49 17.40 11.85
C GLN A 269 4.03 17.79 13.24
N GLN A 270 3.21 17.75 14.29
CA GLN A 270 3.64 18.02 15.67
C GLN A 270 4.71 17.05 16.16
N THR A 271 4.72 15.83 15.66
CA THR A 271 5.70 14.79 15.97
C THR A 271 6.84 14.71 14.95
N ALA A 272 6.95 15.70 14.05
CA ALA A 272 7.95 15.79 12.99
C ALA A 272 7.88 14.68 11.91
N HIS A 273 6.77 13.94 11.81
CA HIS A 273 6.53 12.93 10.77
C HIS A 273 5.95 13.58 9.50
N ARG A 274 6.77 14.36 8.79
CA ARG A 274 6.32 15.18 7.66
C ARG A 274 5.82 14.37 6.47
N GLU A 275 6.47 13.25 6.14
CA GLU A 275 6.05 12.38 5.04
C GLU A 275 4.67 11.76 5.31
N LYS A 276 4.43 11.35 6.55
CA LYS A 276 3.14 10.81 6.97
C LYS A 276 2.03 11.86 6.86
N ALA A 277 2.31 13.09 7.32
CA ALA A 277 1.40 14.21 7.17
C ALA A 277 1.08 14.50 5.69
N ALA A 278 2.09 14.51 4.82
CA ALA A 278 1.93 14.66 3.39
C ALA A 278 1.04 13.58 2.77
N GLY A 279 1.16 12.33 3.25
CA GLY A 279 0.30 11.22 2.83
C GLY A 279 -1.18 11.47 3.12
N PHE A 280 -1.52 12.02 4.29
CA PHE A 280 -2.89 12.38 4.63
C PHE A 280 -3.46 13.50 3.74
N GLU A 281 -2.68 14.56 3.49
CA GLU A 281 -3.07 15.64 2.57
C GLU A 281 -3.25 15.13 1.13
N THR A 282 -2.37 14.22 0.69
CA THR A 282 -2.46 13.60 -0.64
C THR A 282 -3.77 12.82 -0.82
N ARG A 283 -4.20 12.06 0.21
CA ARG A 283 -5.48 11.34 0.16
C ARG A 283 -6.66 12.29 0.08
N ALA A 284 -6.67 13.33 0.89
CA ALA A 284 -7.70 14.34 0.83
C ALA A 284 -7.80 14.96 -0.58
N ALA A 285 -6.66 15.34 -1.18
CA ALA A 285 -6.61 15.88 -2.53
C ALA A 285 -7.19 14.93 -3.58
N LEU A 286 -6.87 13.64 -3.48
CA LEU A 286 -7.38 12.62 -4.40
C LEU A 286 -8.89 12.41 -4.26
N TRP A 287 -9.40 12.32 -3.03
CA TRP A 287 -10.83 12.13 -2.81
C TRP A 287 -11.64 13.33 -3.31
N GLU A 288 -11.16 14.56 -3.07
CA GLU A 288 -11.78 15.76 -3.61
C GLU A 288 -11.76 15.76 -5.13
N ALA A 289 -10.64 15.38 -5.75
CA ALA A 289 -10.54 15.26 -7.20
C ALA A 289 -11.51 14.22 -7.79
N PHE A 290 -11.54 13.01 -7.23
CA PHE A 290 -12.44 11.94 -7.67
C PHE A 290 -13.91 12.29 -7.49
N TYR A 291 -14.27 13.05 -6.44
CA TYR A 291 -15.61 13.48 -6.16
C TYR A 291 -16.03 14.76 -6.90
N GLY A 292 -15.11 15.31 -7.69
CA GLY A 292 -15.35 16.39 -8.63
C GLY A 292 -15.18 17.80 -8.04
N ASP A 293 -14.66 17.92 -6.81
CA ASP A 293 -14.30 19.22 -6.23
C ASP A 293 -12.88 19.63 -6.67
N LYS A 294 -12.80 20.13 -7.89
CA LYS A 294 -11.54 20.60 -8.49
C LYS A 294 -10.94 21.80 -7.78
N LEU A 295 -11.76 22.61 -7.10
CA LEU A 295 -11.30 23.80 -6.39
C LEU A 295 -10.61 23.44 -5.08
N ALA A 296 -11.08 22.42 -4.38
CA ALA A 296 -10.45 21.92 -3.16
C ALA A 296 -9.25 21.00 -3.43
N ALA A 297 -9.30 20.18 -4.48
CA ALA A 297 -8.26 19.20 -4.81
C ALA A 297 -6.87 19.85 -5.07
N LYS A 298 -6.83 20.96 -5.81
CA LYS A 298 -5.55 21.60 -6.18
C LYS A 298 -4.77 22.16 -4.98
N PRO A 299 -5.33 23.00 -4.09
CA PRO A 299 -4.60 23.47 -2.92
C PRO A 299 -4.20 22.33 -1.97
N ALA A 300 -5.02 21.29 -1.81
CA ALA A 300 -4.67 20.12 -1.01
C ALA A 300 -3.46 19.36 -1.58
N ALA A 301 -3.41 19.15 -2.90
CA ALA A 301 -2.25 18.55 -3.57
C ALA A 301 -0.97 19.39 -3.38
N MET A 302 -1.07 20.72 -3.49
CA MET A 302 0.08 21.61 -3.27
C MET A 302 0.52 21.63 -1.81
N SER A 303 -0.40 21.56 -0.85
CA SER A 303 -0.10 21.41 0.58
C SER A 303 0.69 20.13 0.86
N ALA A 304 0.26 19.01 0.29
CA ALA A 304 0.97 17.73 0.41
C ALA A 304 2.42 17.82 -0.10
N LEU A 305 2.62 18.41 -1.29
CA LEU A 305 3.96 18.61 -1.90
C LEU A 305 4.85 19.56 -1.12
N ALA A 306 4.28 20.48 -0.35
CA ALA A 306 5.05 21.38 0.53
C ALA A 306 5.56 20.65 1.79
N LEU A 307 4.91 19.59 2.21
CA LEU A 307 5.32 18.76 3.35
C LEU A 307 6.41 17.75 2.98
N ALA A 308 6.21 17.00 1.88
CA ALA A 308 7.18 16.00 1.40
C ALA A 308 7.03 15.78 -0.12
N LYS A 309 8.09 15.20 -0.73
CA LYS A 309 8.13 14.90 -2.16
C LYS A 309 8.54 13.44 -2.42
N ASN A 310 8.16 12.54 -1.52
CA ASN A 310 8.38 11.12 -1.77
C ASN A 310 7.51 10.61 -2.95
N ARG A 311 7.80 9.40 -3.41
CA ARG A 311 7.17 8.77 -4.57
C ARG A 311 5.65 8.81 -4.53
N GLU A 312 5.06 8.45 -3.39
CA GLU A 312 3.61 8.36 -3.21
C GLU A 312 2.94 9.74 -3.23
N VAL A 313 3.53 10.72 -2.54
CA VAL A 313 3.02 12.10 -2.52
C VAL A 313 3.07 12.72 -3.91
N GLN A 314 4.19 12.55 -4.63
CA GLN A 314 4.31 13.05 -6.01
C GLN A 314 3.26 12.41 -6.92
N TYR A 315 3.07 11.09 -6.83
CA TYR A 315 2.07 10.40 -7.64
C TYR A 315 0.65 10.89 -7.33
N GLY A 316 0.28 10.89 -6.06
CA GLY A 316 -1.08 11.26 -5.69
C GLY A 316 -1.40 12.72 -6.00
N ALA A 317 -0.45 13.63 -5.78
CA ALA A 317 -0.59 15.02 -6.18
C ALA A 317 -0.71 15.17 -7.71
N ALA A 318 0.15 14.46 -8.49
CA ALA A 318 0.09 14.47 -9.94
C ALA A 318 -1.27 13.97 -10.45
N LEU A 319 -1.79 12.89 -9.87
CA LEU A 319 -3.08 12.33 -10.25
C LEU A 319 -4.24 13.26 -9.87
N ALA A 320 -4.25 13.81 -8.64
CA ALA A 320 -5.27 14.76 -8.20
C ALA A 320 -5.31 16.00 -9.12
N LEU A 321 -4.14 16.56 -9.45
CA LEU A 321 -4.01 17.69 -10.36
C LEU A 321 -4.45 17.35 -11.79
N ALA A 322 -4.11 16.17 -12.29
CA ALA A 322 -4.56 15.71 -13.61
C ALA A 322 -6.09 15.59 -13.68
N ILE A 323 -6.72 14.96 -12.66
CA ILE A 323 -8.18 14.84 -12.58
C ILE A 323 -8.85 16.22 -12.42
N ALA A 324 -8.24 17.14 -11.64
CA ALA A 324 -8.72 18.50 -11.49
C ALA A 324 -8.53 19.37 -12.75
N GLY A 325 -7.75 18.91 -13.75
CA GLY A 325 -7.52 19.60 -15.02
C GLY A 325 -6.28 20.50 -15.05
N ASP A 326 -5.41 20.45 -14.00
CA ASP A 326 -4.11 21.14 -14.01
C ASP A 326 -3.04 20.26 -14.69
N SER A 327 -3.16 20.14 -16.01
CA SER A 327 -2.29 19.28 -16.81
C SER A 327 -0.82 19.69 -16.77
N SER A 328 -0.53 20.99 -16.62
CA SER A 328 0.85 21.50 -16.59
C SER A 328 1.61 21.02 -15.34
N GLN A 329 1.05 21.21 -14.16
CA GLN A 329 1.66 20.76 -12.90
C GLN A 329 1.73 19.23 -12.82
N ALA A 330 0.66 18.54 -13.24
CA ALA A 330 0.62 17.09 -13.28
C ALA A 330 1.72 16.52 -14.20
N GLN A 331 1.99 17.15 -15.37
CA GLN A 331 3.04 16.71 -16.29
C GLN A 331 4.44 16.87 -15.69
N ILE A 332 4.71 17.98 -14.99
CA ILE A 332 6.01 18.20 -14.29
C ILE A 332 6.25 17.09 -13.28
N LEU A 333 5.29 16.83 -12.40
CA LEU A 333 5.42 15.76 -11.39
C LEU A 333 5.55 14.36 -12.01
N THR A 334 4.88 14.13 -13.14
CA THR A 334 4.99 12.87 -13.89
C THR A 334 6.40 12.65 -14.43
N ASN A 335 7.02 13.70 -14.98
CA ASN A 335 8.39 13.64 -15.49
C ASN A 335 9.40 13.44 -14.35
N ASP A 336 9.19 14.11 -13.21
CA ASP A 336 10.03 13.95 -12.00
C ASP A 336 9.95 12.52 -11.46
N LEU A 337 8.75 11.92 -11.41
CA LEU A 337 8.56 10.53 -11.01
C LEU A 337 9.31 9.55 -11.93
N GLU A 338 9.19 9.74 -13.24
CA GLU A 338 9.86 8.88 -14.24
C GLU A 338 11.38 8.92 -14.09
N SER A 339 11.93 10.13 -13.92
CA SER A 339 13.37 10.32 -13.79
C SER A 339 13.92 9.83 -12.44
N SER A 340 13.15 9.99 -11.36
CA SER A 340 13.60 9.63 -10.00
C SER A 340 13.46 8.15 -9.70
N PHE A 341 12.51 7.44 -10.35
CA PHE A 341 12.17 6.04 -10.08
C PHE A 341 12.11 5.17 -11.35
N PRO A 342 13.19 5.13 -12.17
CA PRO A 342 13.15 4.51 -13.51
C PRO A 342 12.99 2.99 -13.49
N GLU A 343 13.31 2.31 -12.38
CA GLU A 343 13.17 0.86 -12.24
C GLU A 343 11.93 0.43 -11.45
N ASP A 344 11.24 1.39 -10.82
CA ASP A 344 10.14 1.08 -9.91
C ASP A 344 8.92 0.50 -10.64
N THR A 345 8.49 -0.69 -10.18
CA THR A 345 7.38 -1.43 -10.77
C THR A 345 6.06 -0.67 -10.68
N SER A 346 5.76 -0.05 -9.52
CA SER A 346 4.53 0.72 -9.33
C SER A 346 4.53 1.98 -10.18
N VAL A 347 5.66 2.68 -10.27
CA VAL A 347 5.80 3.89 -11.10
C VAL A 347 5.60 3.53 -12.57
N LYS A 348 6.29 2.52 -13.09
CA LYS A 348 6.25 2.16 -14.51
C LYS A 348 4.90 1.62 -14.97
N PHE A 349 4.24 0.81 -14.16
CA PHE A 349 3.09 0.01 -14.59
C PHE A 349 1.77 0.44 -13.96
N ASN A 350 1.79 1.33 -12.98
CA ASN A 350 0.59 1.89 -12.37
C ASN A 350 0.59 3.43 -12.42
N TYR A 351 1.57 4.09 -11.81
CA TYR A 351 1.53 5.54 -11.57
C TYR A 351 1.61 6.36 -12.86
N LEU A 352 2.67 6.17 -13.64
CA LEU A 352 2.85 6.91 -14.89
C LEU A 352 1.73 6.66 -15.91
N PRO A 353 1.32 5.39 -16.17
CA PRO A 353 0.24 5.13 -17.10
C PRO A 353 -1.08 5.78 -16.67
N THR A 354 -1.39 5.75 -15.35
CA THR A 354 -2.62 6.34 -14.83
C THR A 354 -2.66 7.85 -15.00
N VAL A 355 -1.62 8.57 -14.57
CA VAL A 355 -1.57 10.04 -14.69
C VAL A 355 -1.57 10.44 -16.17
N ARG A 356 -0.75 9.81 -17.01
CA ARG A 356 -0.67 10.09 -18.46
C ARG A 356 -1.99 9.84 -19.17
N ALA A 357 -2.77 8.84 -18.74
CA ALA A 357 -4.10 8.61 -19.30
C ALA A 357 -5.06 9.75 -18.97
N PHE A 358 -5.08 10.26 -17.74
CA PHE A 358 -5.88 11.45 -17.41
C PHE A 358 -5.41 12.70 -18.14
N LEU A 359 -4.11 12.87 -18.35
CA LEU A 359 -3.57 13.96 -19.18
C LEU A 359 -4.03 13.85 -20.63
N ALA A 360 -4.01 12.65 -21.21
CA ALA A 360 -4.54 12.42 -22.56
C ALA A 360 -6.04 12.70 -22.65
N LEU A 361 -6.82 12.29 -21.64
CA LEU A 361 -8.25 12.61 -21.56
C LEU A 361 -8.52 14.12 -21.48
N ASN A 362 -7.70 14.87 -20.73
CA ASN A 362 -7.80 16.34 -20.66
C ASN A 362 -7.55 17.01 -22.02
N HIS A 363 -6.72 16.40 -22.87
CA HIS A 363 -6.48 16.85 -24.24
C HIS A 363 -7.52 16.33 -25.25
N GLY A 364 -8.54 15.60 -24.80
CA GLY A 364 -9.58 15.05 -25.66
C GLY A 364 -9.14 13.84 -26.49
N ASP A 365 -8.08 13.14 -26.09
CA ASP A 365 -7.56 11.95 -26.77
C ASP A 365 -7.77 10.66 -25.96
N PRO A 366 -9.00 10.11 -25.95
CA PRO A 366 -9.28 8.87 -25.22
C PRO A 366 -8.60 7.65 -25.86
N ALA A 367 -8.31 7.68 -27.17
CA ALA A 367 -7.62 6.57 -27.82
C ALA A 367 -6.18 6.44 -27.30
N LYS A 368 -5.48 7.56 -27.15
CA LYS A 368 -4.15 7.60 -26.55
C LYS A 368 -4.17 7.19 -25.07
N ALA A 369 -5.19 7.58 -24.31
CA ALA A 369 -5.34 7.14 -22.93
C ALA A 369 -5.47 5.59 -22.83
N ILE A 370 -6.27 4.97 -23.70
CA ILE A 370 -6.43 3.51 -23.76
C ILE A 370 -5.11 2.85 -24.14
N GLU A 371 -4.38 3.37 -25.14
CA GLU A 371 -3.06 2.86 -25.56
C GLU A 371 -2.05 2.88 -24.40
N ILE A 372 -1.91 4.02 -23.72
CA ILE A 372 -0.99 4.19 -22.58
C ILE A 372 -1.24 3.16 -21.48
N LEU A 373 -2.51 2.85 -21.19
CA LEU A 373 -2.89 1.94 -20.12
C LEU A 373 -2.68 0.45 -20.43
N GLN A 374 -2.31 0.07 -21.66
CA GLN A 374 -2.03 -1.33 -22.00
C GLN A 374 -0.83 -1.89 -21.21
N ILE A 375 0.18 -1.08 -20.93
CA ILE A 375 1.36 -1.50 -20.17
C ILE A 375 1.03 -1.89 -18.72
N ALA A 376 -0.08 -1.38 -18.17
CA ALA A 376 -0.52 -1.67 -16.81
C ALA A 376 -1.13 -3.08 -16.65
N ILE A 377 -1.67 -3.66 -17.74
CA ILE A 377 -2.48 -4.90 -17.69
C ILE A 377 -1.82 -6.04 -16.89
N PRO A 378 -0.52 -6.35 -17.07
CA PRO A 378 0.10 -7.45 -16.32
C PRO A 378 0.19 -7.23 -14.80
N TYR A 379 0.02 -5.98 -14.34
CA TYR A 379 0.18 -5.57 -12.94
C TYR A 379 -1.06 -4.87 -12.37
N GLU A 380 -2.15 -4.78 -13.13
CA GLU A 380 -3.31 -3.94 -12.79
C GLU A 380 -4.10 -4.40 -11.56
N LEU A 381 -3.96 -5.68 -11.15
CA LEU A 381 -4.49 -6.19 -9.89
C LEU A 381 -3.51 -6.01 -8.72
N GLY A 382 -2.32 -5.48 -8.97
CA GLY A 382 -1.34 -5.20 -7.94
C GLY A 382 -1.77 -4.05 -7.01
N GLN A 383 -1.39 -4.17 -5.75
CA GLN A 383 -1.50 -3.10 -4.77
C GLN A 383 -0.19 -2.33 -4.73
N PRO A 384 -0.08 -1.13 -5.31
CA PRO A 384 1.10 -0.31 -5.15
C PRO A 384 1.36 -0.08 -3.67
N ARG A 385 2.63 -0.14 -3.27
CA ARG A 385 2.95 0.07 -1.88
C ARG A 385 2.94 1.55 -1.52
N SER A 386 1.86 2.01 -1.02
CA SER A 386 1.89 3.03 0.00
C SER A 386 2.26 2.37 1.34
N SER A 387 2.86 3.12 2.27
CA SER A 387 3.10 2.67 3.64
C SER A 387 1.90 1.90 4.20
N GLN A 388 2.02 1.17 5.30
CA GLN A 388 1.00 0.31 5.92
C GLN A 388 -0.41 0.93 6.10
N THR A 389 -0.62 2.16 5.64
CA THR A 389 -1.77 3.00 5.86
C THR A 389 -2.63 3.27 4.63
N GLY A 390 -2.38 2.68 3.45
CA GLY A 390 -3.18 3.12 2.32
C GLY A 390 -3.41 2.09 1.23
N PHE A 391 -4.66 1.94 0.80
CA PHE A 391 -5.09 1.27 -0.42
C PHE A 391 -4.87 2.10 -1.69
N PHE A 392 -4.17 3.18 -1.53
CA PHE A 392 -3.92 4.24 -2.48
C PHE A 392 -3.28 3.71 -3.78
N GLY A 393 -3.99 3.91 -4.89
CA GLY A 393 -3.53 3.55 -6.21
C GLY A 393 -3.88 2.14 -6.71
N ALA A 394 -4.48 1.29 -5.87
CA ALA A 394 -4.94 -0.02 -6.32
C ALA A 394 -6.08 0.10 -7.34
N LEU A 395 -6.01 -0.66 -8.44
CA LEU A 395 -6.98 -0.67 -9.54
C LEU A 395 -7.19 0.68 -10.28
N TYR A 396 -6.39 1.72 -9.97
CA TYR A 396 -6.53 3.02 -10.64
C TYR A 396 -6.28 2.98 -12.16
N PRO A 397 -5.35 2.16 -12.71
CA PRO A 397 -5.24 1.99 -14.16
C PRO A 397 -6.52 1.43 -14.80
N ILE A 398 -7.24 0.52 -14.12
CA ILE A 398 -8.51 -0.03 -14.58
C ILE A 398 -9.58 1.05 -14.59
N TYR A 399 -9.67 1.85 -13.50
CA TYR A 399 -10.59 2.97 -13.42
C TYR A 399 -10.34 4.00 -14.54
N ALA A 400 -9.08 4.40 -14.74
CA ALA A 400 -8.68 5.34 -15.78
C ALA A 400 -9.02 4.80 -17.20
N ARG A 401 -8.81 3.50 -17.45
CA ARG A 401 -9.15 2.86 -18.73
C ARG A 401 -10.65 2.81 -18.96
N GLY A 402 -11.44 2.55 -17.89
CA GLY A 402 -12.89 2.66 -17.94
C GLY A 402 -13.36 4.07 -18.31
N GLN A 403 -12.75 5.11 -17.71
CA GLN A 403 -13.02 6.51 -18.06
C GLN A 403 -12.66 6.82 -19.51
N ALA A 404 -11.53 6.30 -20.00
CA ALA A 404 -11.12 6.48 -21.39
C ALA A 404 -12.10 5.83 -22.38
N TYR A 405 -12.58 4.62 -22.08
CA TYR A 405 -13.63 3.97 -22.88
C TYR A 405 -14.96 4.74 -22.84
N LEU A 406 -15.36 5.32 -21.69
CA LEU A 406 -16.53 6.20 -21.63
C LEU A 406 -16.37 7.42 -22.52
N ALA A 407 -15.22 8.09 -22.46
CA ALA A 407 -14.91 9.26 -23.29
C ALA A 407 -14.92 8.90 -24.80
N ALA A 408 -14.44 7.70 -25.15
CA ALA A 408 -14.49 7.14 -26.50
C ALA A 408 -15.91 6.63 -26.91
N ARG A 409 -16.93 6.77 -26.06
CA ARG A 409 -18.29 6.22 -26.24
C ARG A 409 -18.35 4.70 -26.44
N GLN A 410 -17.36 3.99 -25.90
CA GLN A 410 -17.26 2.52 -25.96
C GLN A 410 -17.86 1.90 -24.68
N GLY A 411 -19.17 2.07 -24.47
CA GLY A 411 -19.87 1.70 -23.25
C GLY A 411 -19.69 0.24 -22.82
N ALA A 412 -19.63 -0.72 -23.77
CA ALA A 412 -19.42 -2.13 -23.44
C ALA A 412 -18.03 -2.41 -22.86
N ALA A 413 -16.98 -1.78 -23.41
CA ALA A 413 -15.62 -1.88 -22.89
C ALA A 413 -15.50 -1.19 -21.53
N ALA A 414 -16.07 0.00 -21.38
CA ALA A 414 -16.11 0.73 -20.10
C ALA A 414 -16.79 -0.10 -19.00
N ALA A 415 -17.92 -0.73 -19.29
CA ALA A 415 -18.64 -1.56 -18.34
C ALA A 415 -17.81 -2.75 -17.83
N LYS A 416 -17.00 -3.37 -18.71
CA LYS A 416 -16.07 -4.45 -18.32
C LYS A 416 -15.02 -3.97 -17.33
N GLU A 417 -14.45 -2.79 -17.56
CA GLU A 417 -13.43 -2.23 -16.66
C GLU A 417 -14.02 -1.92 -15.28
N PHE A 418 -15.16 -1.25 -15.20
CA PHE A 418 -15.78 -0.92 -13.91
C PHE A 418 -16.29 -2.17 -13.20
N GLN A 419 -16.83 -3.16 -13.93
CA GLN A 419 -17.20 -4.44 -13.34
C GLN A 419 -15.99 -5.16 -12.73
N LYS A 420 -14.82 -5.11 -13.41
CA LYS A 420 -13.58 -5.69 -12.88
C LYS A 420 -13.16 -5.09 -11.54
N ILE A 421 -13.39 -3.77 -11.32
CA ILE A 421 -13.17 -3.14 -10.02
C ILE A 421 -14.12 -3.75 -8.97
N LEU A 422 -15.40 -3.87 -9.31
CA LEU A 422 -16.42 -4.41 -8.41
C LEU A 422 -16.23 -5.91 -8.10
N ASP A 423 -15.59 -6.64 -9.00
CA ASP A 423 -15.25 -8.08 -8.81
C ASP A 423 -14.05 -8.27 -7.87
N HIS A 424 -13.32 -7.20 -7.53
CA HIS A 424 -12.13 -7.24 -6.66
C HIS A 424 -12.22 -6.29 -5.45
N PRO A 425 -13.30 -6.36 -4.65
CA PRO A 425 -13.48 -5.43 -3.52
C PRO A 425 -12.37 -5.54 -2.47
N GLY A 426 -11.78 -6.72 -2.30
CA GLY A 426 -10.71 -6.95 -1.35
C GLY A 426 -9.36 -6.34 -1.73
N ILE A 427 -9.14 -5.98 -3.01
CA ILE A 427 -7.93 -5.30 -3.45
C ILE A 427 -7.99 -3.81 -3.09
N MET A 428 -9.15 -3.18 -3.21
CA MET A 428 -9.31 -1.75 -2.94
C MET A 428 -9.86 -1.43 -1.55
N VAL A 429 -10.51 -2.39 -0.88
CA VAL A 429 -11.21 -2.24 0.40
C VAL A 429 -12.08 -0.97 0.41
N GLY A 430 -11.79 0.05 1.19
CA GLY A 430 -12.57 1.28 1.31
C GLY A 430 -12.19 2.40 0.33
N ASP A 431 -11.40 2.15 -0.72
CA ASP A 431 -11.01 3.20 -1.66
C ASP A 431 -12.24 3.74 -2.42
N PRO A 432 -12.40 5.07 -2.54
CA PRO A 432 -13.52 5.71 -3.21
C PRO A 432 -13.79 5.26 -4.65
N ILE A 433 -12.77 4.80 -5.41
CA ILE A 433 -13.04 4.31 -6.77
C ILE A 433 -13.96 3.10 -6.79
N GLY A 434 -14.07 2.36 -5.68
CA GLY A 434 -14.99 1.23 -5.56
C GLY A 434 -16.45 1.66 -5.65
N VAL A 435 -16.85 2.64 -4.85
CA VAL A 435 -18.22 3.17 -4.94
C VAL A 435 -18.43 3.93 -6.24
N LEU A 436 -17.43 4.64 -6.74
CA LEU A 436 -17.53 5.34 -8.02
C LEU A 436 -17.66 4.37 -9.20
N ALA A 437 -17.12 3.16 -9.13
CA ALA A 437 -17.28 2.15 -10.18
C ALA A 437 -18.76 1.79 -10.41
N HIS A 438 -19.61 1.79 -9.36
CA HIS A 438 -21.07 1.61 -9.52
C HIS A 438 -21.69 2.73 -10.37
N LEU A 439 -21.34 3.99 -10.08
CA LEU A 439 -21.80 5.14 -10.86
C LEU A 439 -21.32 5.08 -12.32
N GLN A 440 -20.04 4.79 -12.50
CA GLN A 440 -19.44 4.72 -13.85
C GLN A 440 -20.01 3.55 -14.66
N LEU A 441 -20.36 2.45 -14.00
CA LEU A 441 -21.07 1.34 -14.63
C LEU A 441 -22.47 1.77 -15.13
N GLY A 442 -23.18 2.60 -14.37
CA GLY A 442 -24.43 3.22 -14.80
C GLY A 442 -24.25 4.07 -16.05
N ARG A 443 -23.22 4.93 -16.08
CA ARG A 443 -22.85 5.73 -17.25
C ARG A 443 -22.50 4.87 -18.45
N ALA A 444 -21.75 3.79 -18.24
CA ALA A 444 -21.37 2.84 -19.29
C ALA A 444 -22.60 2.16 -19.92
N TYR A 445 -23.58 1.73 -19.13
CA TYR A 445 -24.82 1.16 -19.64
C TYR A 445 -25.71 2.23 -20.34
N ALA A 446 -25.71 3.47 -19.86
CA ALA A 446 -26.42 4.56 -20.55
C ALA A 446 -25.82 4.82 -21.95
N VAL A 447 -24.50 4.83 -22.08
CA VAL A 447 -23.79 4.94 -23.39
C VAL A 447 -24.17 3.79 -24.33
N GLN A 448 -24.41 2.59 -23.80
CA GLN A 448 -24.89 1.43 -24.58
C GLN A 448 -26.37 1.50 -24.97
N GLY A 449 -27.12 2.50 -24.50
CA GLY A 449 -28.58 2.55 -24.65
C GLY A 449 -29.36 1.58 -23.79
N ASN A 450 -28.70 0.90 -22.81
CA ASN A 450 -29.35 -0.05 -21.92
C ASN A 450 -29.91 0.67 -20.68
N ALA A 451 -31.08 1.27 -20.86
CA ALA A 451 -31.71 2.06 -19.81
C ALA A 451 -32.01 1.25 -18.53
N THR A 452 -32.39 -0.03 -18.66
CA THR A 452 -32.72 -0.89 -17.52
C THR A 452 -31.48 -1.12 -16.63
N LYS A 453 -30.36 -1.52 -17.21
CA LYS A 453 -29.12 -1.73 -16.47
C LYS A 453 -28.55 -0.42 -15.94
N ALA A 454 -28.65 0.68 -16.71
CA ALA A 454 -28.24 1.97 -16.26
C ALA A 454 -29.01 2.41 -15.00
N LYS A 455 -30.36 2.33 -15.03
CA LYS A 455 -31.19 2.64 -13.86
C LYS A 455 -30.79 1.83 -12.63
N ALA A 456 -30.62 0.52 -12.78
CA ALA A 456 -30.22 -0.35 -11.67
C ALA A 456 -28.86 0.04 -11.07
N ALA A 457 -27.87 0.34 -11.90
CA ALA A 457 -26.54 0.74 -11.44
C ALA A 457 -26.56 2.11 -10.73
N TYR A 458 -27.31 3.11 -11.26
CA TYR A 458 -27.49 4.40 -10.58
C TYR A 458 -28.23 4.23 -9.24
N GLN A 459 -29.27 3.39 -9.19
CA GLN A 459 -29.99 3.09 -7.95
C GLN A 459 -29.06 2.47 -6.91
N GLY A 460 -28.22 1.51 -7.31
CA GLY A 460 -27.22 0.89 -6.44
C GLY A 460 -26.25 1.93 -5.86
N PHE A 461 -25.71 2.81 -6.70
CA PHE A 461 -24.85 3.91 -6.25
C PHE A 461 -25.57 4.86 -5.27
N LEU A 462 -26.76 5.30 -5.63
CA LEU A 462 -27.55 6.25 -4.81
C LEU A 462 -28.00 5.61 -3.48
N ALA A 463 -28.23 4.31 -3.43
CA ALA A 463 -28.50 3.59 -2.20
C ALA A 463 -27.30 3.53 -1.26
N LEU A 464 -26.09 3.31 -1.81
CA LEU A 464 -24.84 3.38 -1.04
C LEU A 464 -24.57 4.78 -0.49
N TRP A 465 -24.97 5.81 -1.24
CA TRP A 465 -24.78 7.22 -0.89
C TRP A 465 -26.06 7.92 -0.42
N LYS A 466 -27.00 7.19 0.19
CA LYS A 466 -28.28 7.75 0.66
C LYS A 466 -28.09 8.87 1.70
N ASP A 467 -27.10 8.72 2.56
CA ASP A 467 -26.76 9.63 3.66
C ASP A 467 -25.50 10.47 3.37
N ALA A 468 -25.01 10.47 2.11
CA ALA A 468 -23.80 11.19 1.71
C ALA A 468 -23.95 12.71 1.79
N ASP A 469 -22.84 13.43 1.92
CA ASP A 469 -22.81 14.90 1.91
C ASP A 469 -23.47 15.42 0.63
N SER A 470 -24.51 16.21 0.79
CA SER A 470 -25.38 16.63 -0.33
C SER A 470 -24.72 17.60 -1.32
N ASP A 471 -23.61 18.21 -0.94
CA ASP A 471 -22.86 19.19 -1.72
C ASP A 471 -21.81 18.55 -2.65
N ILE A 472 -21.51 17.27 -2.51
CA ILE A 472 -20.54 16.55 -3.36
C ILE A 472 -20.93 16.68 -4.85
N PRO A 473 -20.04 17.25 -5.70
CA PRO A 473 -20.38 17.54 -7.09
C PRO A 473 -20.80 16.30 -7.90
N ILE A 474 -20.09 15.17 -7.75
CA ILE A 474 -20.41 13.96 -8.50
C ILE A 474 -21.75 13.33 -8.08
N LEU A 475 -22.18 13.52 -6.82
CA LEU A 475 -23.52 13.10 -6.36
C LEU A 475 -24.63 13.89 -7.03
N LYS A 476 -24.43 15.22 -7.12
CA LYS A 476 -25.39 16.10 -7.84
C LYS A 476 -25.51 15.71 -9.31
N GLN A 477 -24.37 15.41 -9.95
CA GLN A 477 -24.36 14.94 -11.34
C GLN A 477 -25.09 13.60 -11.46
N ALA A 478 -24.79 12.62 -10.60
CA ALA A 478 -25.44 11.31 -10.62
C ALA A 478 -26.96 11.39 -10.47
N LYS A 479 -27.46 12.24 -9.55
CA LYS A 479 -28.90 12.49 -9.39
C LYS A 479 -29.54 13.08 -10.64
N ALA A 480 -28.87 14.07 -11.27
CA ALA A 480 -29.38 14.69 -12.50
C ALA A 480 -29.33 13.72 -13.71
N GLU A 481 -28.33 12.85 -13.80
CA GLU A 481 -28.21 11.82 -14.84
C GLU A 481 -29.30 10.74 -14.66
N TYR A 482 -29.53 10.29 -13.43
CA TYR A 482 -30.58 9.31 -13.11
C TYR A 482 -31.98 9.82 -13.42
N ALA A 483 -32.26 11.10 -13.12
CA ALA A 483 -33.55 11.71 -13.42
C ALA A 483 -33.88 11.72 -14.92
N LYS A 484 -32.88 11.80 -15.81
CA LYS A 484 -33.10 11.74 -17.27
C LYS A 484 -33.41 10.32 -17.78
N LEU A 485 -33.23 9.31 -16.96
CA LEU A 485 -33.55 7.91 -17.31
C LEU A 485 -34.95 7.50 -16.84
N GLN A 486 -35.60 8.31 -16.01
CA GLN A 486 -36.97 8.06 -15.56
C GLN A 486 -37.98 8.43 -16.65
#